data_3af93d4c9b68a5c91add5cc052fea581
#
_entry.id   3af93d4c9b68a5c91add5cc052fea581
#
_cell.length_a   1.000
_cell.length_b   1.000
_cell.length_c   1.000
_cell.angle_alpha   90.00
_cell.angle_beta   90.00
_cell.angle_gamma   90.00
#
_symmetry.space_group_name_H-M   'P 1'
#
loop_
_entity.id
_entity.type
_entity.pdbx_description
1 polymer ?
#
loop_
_entity_poly.entity_id
_entity_poly.type
_entity_poly.pdbx_seq_one_letter_code
_entity_poly.pdbx_strand_id
1 'polypeptide(L)'
;MDNVAGIDVSKGKSMVSLLRPFGEVVAKPFSVGHTGSELKELANYLKSLDGETWVVLEHTGRYYEPVARFLHEEGIFVSAVNPKLIKDYGNNTLRKVKTDKADARKIAHYGLVLARGM
;
A
#
# COMPACT_ATOMS: atom_id res chain seq x y z
N MET A 1 13.38 -7.25 -0.19
CA MET A 1 11.92 -6.98 -0.12
C MET A 1 11.17 -8.16 -0.68
N ASP A 2 10.24 -8.68 0.11
CA ASP A 2 9.55 -9.92 -0.22
C ASP A 2 8.06 -9.72 -0.49
N ASN A 3 7.47 -8.69 0.13
CA ASN A 3 6.07 -8.33 -0.06
C ASN A 3 5.92 -6.83 -0.20
N VAL A 4 4.91 -6.40 -0.96
CA VAL A 4 4.54 -4.99 -1.05
C VAL A 4 3.07 -4.84 -0.71
N ALA A 5 2.77 -3.94 0.22
CA ALA A 5 1.42 -3.54 0.54
C ALA A 5 1.15 -2.16 -0.07
N GLY A 6 0.27 -2.11 -1.05
CA GLY A 6 -0.21 -0.84 -1.59
C GLY A 6 -1.44 -0.43 -0.82
N ILE A 7 -1.44 0.79 -0.28
CA ILE A 7 -2.54 1.27 0.54
C ILE A 7 -3.14 2.52 -0.07
N ASP A 8 -4.43 2.43 -0.40
CA ASP A 8 -5.22 3.57 -0.83
C ASP A 8 -5.95 4.13 0.39
N VAL A 9 -5.47 5.27 0.89
CA VAL A 9 -5.99 5.88 2.12
C VAL A 9 -7.12 6.85 1.79
N SER A 10 -8.24 6.70 2.47
CA SER A 10 -9.32 7.67 2.40
C SER A 10 -9.76 8.03 3.82
N LYS A 11 -10.79 8.85 3.93
CA LYS A 11 -11.27 9.27 5.24
C LYS A 11 -11.84 8.08 6.01
N GLY A 12 -11.25 7.79 7.16
CA GLY A 12 -11.74 6.76 8.09
C GLY A 12 -11.43 5.33 7.72
N LYS A 13 -10.95 5.07 6.51
CA LYS A 13 -10.60 3.70 6.10
C LYS A 13 -9.58 3.70 4.99
N SER A 14 -8.92 2.56 4.82
CA SER A 14 -7.96 2.34 3.74
C SER A 14 -8.24 1.02 3.05
N MET A 15 -7.92 0.93 1.77
CA MET A 15 -7.93 -0.33 1.03
C MET A 15 -6.48 -0.80 0.87
N VAL A 16 -6.23 -2.08 1.16
CA VAL A 16 -4.89 -2.67 1.14
C VAL A 16 -4.83 -3.77 0.10
N SER A 17 -3.80 -3.74 -0.73
CA SER A 17 -3.50 -4.79 -1.70
C SER A 17 -2.09 -5.31 -1.42
N LEU A 18 -1.94 -6.64 -1.33
CA LEU A 18 -0.66 -7.28 -1.02
C LEU A 18 -0.18 -8.10 -2.20
N LEU A 19 1.04 -7.79 -2.66
CA LEU A 19 1.67 -8.46 -3.78
C LEU A 19 3.06 -8.95 -3.41
N ARG A 20 3.52 -10.01 -4.09
CA ARG A 20 4.92 -10.44 -4.12
C ARG A 20 5.56 -10.02 -5.43
N PRO A 21 6.90 -10.13 -5.55
CA PRO A 21 7.58 -9.85 -6.81
C PRO A 21 6.91 -10.60 -7.98
N PHE A 22 6.93 -9.97 -9.15
CA PHE A 22 6.26 -10.44 -10.37
C PHE A 22 4.73 -10.40 -10.31
N GLY A 23 4.17 -9.66 -9.33
CA GLY A 23 2.74 -9.43 -9.26
C GLY A 23 1.91 -10.55 -8.67
N GLU A 24 2.54 -11.55 -8.03
CA GLU A 24 1.81 -12.60 -7.35
C GLU A 24 0.96 -12.01 -6.21
N VAL A 25 -0.32 -12.35 -6.18
CA VAL A 25 -1.25 -11.85 -5.18
C VAL A 25 -1.10 -12.64 -3.87
N VAL A 26 -0.75 -11.96 -2.79
CA VAL A 26 -0.65 -12.58 -1.46
C VAL A 26 -2.03 -12.69 -0.84
N ALA A 27 -2.84 -11.64 -0.97
CA ALA A 27 -4.19 -11.60 -0.44
C ALA A 27 -5.04 -10.71 -1.32
N LYS A 28 -6.34 -11.04 -1.43
CA LYS A 28 -7.29 -10.17 -2.13
C LYS A 28 -7.34 -8.82 -1.43
N PRO A 29 -7.58 -7.73 -2.16
CA PRO A 29 -7.70 -6.41 -1.53
C PRO A 29 -8.73 -6.42 -0.40
N PHE A 30 -8.38 -5.80 0.72
CA PHE A 30 -9.26 -5.74 1.88
C PHE A 30 -9.21 -4.34 2.50
N SER A 31 -10.27 -3.98 3.21
CA SER A 31 -10.34 -2.68 3.84
C SER A 31 -9.95 -2.74 5.31
N VAL A 32 -9.36 -1.64 5.79
CA VAL A 32 -8.91 -1.49 7.17
C VAL A 32 -9.37 -0.12 7.67
N GLY A 33 -9.96 -0.08 8.86
CA GLY A 33 -10.29 1.19 9.50
C GLY A 33 -9.05 1.85 10.11
N HIS A 34 -9.22 3.08 10.56
CA HIS A 34 -8.09 3.87 11.07
C HIS A 34 -8.05 3.98 12.59
N THR A 35 -8.82 3.18 13.32
CA THR A 35 -8.68 3.15 14.77
C THR A 35 -7.31 2.56 15.15
N GLY A 36 -6.83 2.88 16.34
CA GLY A 36 -5.55 2.36 16.80
C GLY A 36 -5.50 0.83 16.79
N SER A 37 -6.60 0.17 17.21
CA SER A 37 -6.65 -1.29 17.23
C SER A 37 -6.65 -1.88 15.82
N GLU A 38 -7.35 -1.25 14.87
CA GLU A 38 -7.40 -1.73 13.48
C GLU A 38 -6.04 -1.57 12.80
N LEU A 39 -5.37 -0.45 12.99
CA LEU A 39 -4.03 -0.24 12.45
C LEU A 39 -3.02 -1.18 13.09
N LYS A 40 -3.18 -1.48 14.37
CA LYS A 40 -2.30 -2.43 15.05
C LYS A 40 -2.49 -3.84 14.50
N GLU A 41 -3.72 -4.24 14.23
CA GLU A 41 -4.00 -5.53 13.59
C GLU A 41 -3.36 -5.60 12.20
N LEU A 42 -3.47 -4.52 11.41
CA LEU A 42 -2.82 -4.46 10.11
C LEU A 42 -1.31 -4.61 10.25
N ALA A 43 -0.70 -3.86 11.17
CA ALA A 43 0.75 -3.93 11.38
C ALA A 43 1.18 -5.35 11.78
N ASN A 44 0.45 -5.98 12.68
CA ASN A 44 0.75 -7.35 13.11
C ASN A 44 0.62 -8.33 11.94
N TYR A 45 -0.40 -8.16 11.10
CA TYR A 45 -0.59 -9.02 9.94
C TYR A 45 0.57 -8.86 8.96
N LEU A 46 0.96 -7.62 8.64
CA LEU A 46 2.06 -7.37 7.72
C LEU A 46 3.38 -7.94 8.26
N LYS A 47 3.62 -7.84 9.56
CA LYS A 47 4.83 -8.39 10.18
C LYS A 47 4.80 -9.92 10.26
N SER A 48 3.62 -10.54 10.18
CA SER A 48 3.50 -12.00 10.21
C SER A 48 3.80 -12.66 8.87
N LEU A 49 3.85 -11.89 7.78
CA LEU A 49 4.15 -12.43 6.46
C LEU A 49 5.62 -12.83 6.38
N ASP A 50 5.88 -13.89 5.60
CA ASP A 50 7.26 -14.34 5.39
C ASP A 50 8.06 -13.26 4.68
N GLY A 51 9.23 -12.92 5.24
CA GLY A 51 10.11 -11.94 4.66
C GLY A 51 9.73 -10.51 5.03
N GLU A 52 10.37 -9.57 4.37
CA GLU A 52 10.18 -8.15 4.61
C GLU A 52 9.01 -7.60 3.79
N THR A 53 8.16 -6.82 4.43
CA THR A 53 7.04 -6.15 3.76
C THR A 53 7.27 -4.65 3.70
N TRP A 54 7.16 -4.09 2.49
CA TRP A 54 7.21 -2.65 2.27
C TRP A 54 5.80 -2.13 2.06
N VAL A 55 5.49 -1.02 2.71
CA VAL A 55 4.21 -0.33 2.53
C VAL A 55 4.43 0.87 1.62
N VAL A 56 3.59 0.99 0.60
CA VAL A 56 3.60 2.12 -0.32
C VAL A 56 2.21 2.75 -0.31
N LEU A 57 2.16 4.07 -0.18
CA LEU A 57 0.90 4.80 -0.23
C LEU A 57 1.13 6.15 -0.88
N GLU A 58 0.04 6.79 -1.31
CA GLU A 58 0.10 8.12 -1.90
C GLU A 58 0.05 9.18 -0.80
N HIS A 59 0.90 10.20 -0.91
CA HIS A 59 0.82 11.34 0.01
C HIS A 59 -0.18 12.38 -0.53
N THR A 60 -1.46 12.06 -0.46
CA THR A 60 -2.55 12.94 -0.85
C THR A 60 -3.37 13.33 0.35
N GLY A 61 -3.77 14.60 0.39
CA GLY A 61 -4.59 15.08 1.48
C GLY A 61 -3.91 14.93 2.83
N ARG A 62 -4.70 14.79 3.87
CA ARG A 62 -4.19 14.71 5.25
C ARG A 62 -4.39 13.35 5.92
N TYR A 63 -5.14 12.46 5.26
CA TYR A 63 -5.51 11.20 5.93
C TYR A 63 -4.43 10.13 5.87
N TYR A 64 -3.47 10.25 4.94
CA TYR A 64 -2.41 9.26 4.81
C TYR A 64 -1.40 9.32 5.97
N GLU A 65 -1.13 10.52 6.48
CA GLU A 65 -0.05 10.71 7.45
C GLU A 65 -0.21 9.90 8.74
N PRO A 66 -1.37 9.90 9.41
CA PRO A 66 -1.52 9.08 10.61
C PRO A 66 -1.32 7.59 10.35
N VAL A 67 -1.76 7.09 9.20
CA VAL A 67 -1.58 5.69 8.81
C VAL A 67 -0.10 5.41 8.58
N ALA A 68 0.56 6.26 7.80
CA ALA A 68 1.99 6.10 7.51
C ALA A 68 2.82 6.17 8.79
N ARG A 69 2.52 7.12 9.65
CA ARG A 69 3.25 7.29 10.91
C ARG A 69 3.07 6.08 11.82
N PHE A 70 1.84 5.59 11.96
CA PHE A 70 1.56 4.44 12.80
C PHE A 70 2.37 3.22 12.34
N LEU A 71 2.31 2.91 11.04
CA LEU A 71 3.01 1.76 10.50
C LEU A 71 4.54 1.91 10.60
N HIS A 72 5.04 3.12 10.39
CA HIS A 72 6.46 3.39 10.56
C HIS A 72 6.91 3.17 12.01
N GLU A 73 6.13 3.65 12.98
CA GLU A 73 6.44 3.45 14.41
C GLU A 73 6.38 1.98 14.81
N GLU A 74 5.66 1.15 14.08
CA GLU A 74 5.62 -0.29 14.28
C GLU A 74 6.81 -1.02 13.65
N GLY A 75 7.75 -0.28 13.08
CA GLY A 75 8.97 -0.86 12.50
C GLY A 75 8.82 -1.31 11.06
N ILE A 76 7.76 -0.90 10.38
CA ILE A 76 7.52 -1.28 8.99
C ILE A 76 8.05 -0.19 8.07
N PHE A 77 8.71 -0.59 6.98
CA PHE A 77 9.15 0.36 5.95
C PHE A 77 7.93 0.95 5.25
N VAL A 78 7.83 2.28 5.24
CA VAL A 78 6.72 2.98 4.62
C VAL A 78 7.26 4.03 3.65
N SER A 79 6.77 4.02 2.41
CA SER A 79 7.10 5.02 1.41
C SER A 79 5.84 5.77 1.00
N ALA A 80 5.81 7.06 1.25
CA ALA A 80 4.73 7.93 0.78
C ALA A 80 5.16 8.53 -0.56
N VAL A 81 4.39 8.28 -1.60
CA VAL A 81 4.77 8.57 -2.98
C VAL A 81 3.87 9.66 -3.57
N ASN A 82 4.45 10.50 -4.40
CA ASN A 82 3.69 11.52 -5.13
C ASN A 82 2.65 10.84 -6.02
N PRO A 83 1.36 11.21 -5.90
CA PRO A 83 0.30 10.57 -6.68
C PRO A 83 0.49 10.67 -8.19
N LYS A 84 1.19 11.70 -8.66
CA LYS A 84 1.48 11.85 -10.08
C LYS A 84 2.31 10.70 -10.63
N LEU A 85 3.28 10.22 -9.85
CA LEU A 85 4.14 9.11 -10.27
C LEU A 85 3.32 7.83 -10.46
N ILE A 86 2.40 7.57 -9.56
CA ILE A 86 1.54 6.40 -9.65
C ILE A 86 0.56 6.53 -10.79
N LYS A 87 0.00 7.73 -10.99
CA LYS A 87 -0.90 8.01 -12.10
C LYS A 87 -0.21 7.80 -13.44
N ASP A 88 0.99 8.33 -13.61
CA ASP A 88 1.74 8.20 -14.85
C ASP A 88 2.05 6.73 -15.15
N TYR A 89 2.43 5.97 -14.13
CA TYR A 89 2.66 4.53 -14.27
C TYR A 89 1.38 3.81 -14.72
N GLY A 90 0.25 4.11 -14.07
CA GLY A 90 -1.04 3.49 -14.39
C GLY A 90 -1.53 3.80 -15.79
N ASN A 91 -1.28 5.02 -16.29
CA ASN A 91 -1.69 5.40 -17.63
C ASN A 91 -0.97 4.60 -18.71
N ASN A 92 0.21 4.11 -18.43
CA ASN A 92 1.00 3.36 -19.39
C ASN A 92 0.70 1.86 -19.40
N THR A 93 0.13 1.33 -18.34
CA THR A 93 0.05 -0.12 -18.14
C THR A 93 -1.34 -0.66 -17.86
N LEU A 94 -2.29 0.17 -17.44
CA LEU A 94 -3.56 -0.31 -16.93
C LEU A 94 -4.75 0.39 -17.55
N ARG A 95 -5.86 -0.34 -17.63
CA ARG A 95 -7.14 0.23 -18.01
C ARG A 95 -7.60 1.20 -16.95
N LYS A 96 -8.36 2.20 -17.36
CA LYS A 96 -8.92 3.18 -16.44
C LYS A 96 -10.13 2.61 -15.72
N VAL A 97 -9.86 1.79 -14.71
CA VAL A 97 -10.88 1.32 -13.78
C VAL A 97 -10.65 2.05 -12.47
N LYS A 98 -11.66 2.79 -12.03
CA LYS A 98 -11.56 3.56 -10.78
C LYS A 98 -12.37 2.88 -9.70
N THR A 99 -11.71 2.06 -8.92
CA THR A 99 -12.27 1.51 -7.69
C THR A 99 -11.17 1.55 -6.63
N ASP A 100 -11.53 1.58 -5.36
CA ASP A 100 -10.56 1.57 -4.27
C ASP A 100 -9.64 0.35 -4.35
N LYS A 101 -10.19 -0.80 -4.75
CA LYS A 101 -9.41 -2.03 -4.90
C LYS A 101 -8.41 -1.92 -6.04
N ALA A 102 -8.83 -1.36 -7.17
CA ALA A 102 -7.95 -1.15 -8.31
C ALA A 102 -6.86 -0.13 -7.99
N ASP A 103 -7.20 0.92 -7.24
CA ASP A 103 -6.24 1.94 -6.83
C ASP A 103 -5.18 1.35 -5.88
N ALA A 104 -5.59 0.56 -4.89
CA ALA A 104 -4.65 -0.09 -3.98
C ALA A 104 -3.73 -1.06 -4.73
N ARG A 105 -4.27 -1.82 -5.68
CA ARG A 105 -3.49 -2.74 -6.49
C ARG A 105 -2.48 -2.00 -7.37
N LYS A 106 -2.88 -0.87 -7.95
CA LYS A 106 -1.99 -0.04 -8.76
C LYS A 106 -0.84 0.50 -7.91
N ILE A 107 -1.13 0.96 -6.70
CA ILE A 107 -0.10 1.43 -5.78
C ILE A 107 0.87 0.29 -5.44
N ALA A 108 0.37 -0.91 -5.18
CA ALA A 108 1.21 -2.06 -4.89
C ALA A 108 2.10 -2.43 -6.08
N HIS A 109 1.57 -2.43 -7.30
CA HIS A 109 2.38 -2.68 -8.51
C HIS A 109 3.46 -1.63 -8.67
N TYR A 110 3.15 -0.36 -8.43
CA TYR A 110 4.14 0.70 -8.47
C TYR A 110 5.25 0.43 -7.45
N GLY A 111 4.87 -0.03 -6.25
CA GLY A 111 5.83 -0.40 -5.21
C GLY A 111 6.81 -1.49 -5.64
N LEU A 112 6.33 -2.47 -6.39
CA LEU A 112 7.20 -3.52 -6.92
C LEU A 112 8.23 -2.94 -7.91
N VAL A 113 7.80 -2.00 -8.75
CA VAL A 113 8.71 -1.34 -9.70
C VAL A 113 9.72 -0.48 -8.95
N LEU A 114 9.26 0.27 -7.95
CA LEU A 114 10.13 1.12 -7.13
C LEU A 114 11.21 0.28 -6.43
N ALA A 115 10.83 -0.86 -5.89
CA ALA A 115 11.76 -1.74 -5.19
C ALA A 115 12.83 -2.31 -6.11
N ARG A 116 12.50 -2.59 -7.37
CA ARG A 116 13.48 -3.08 -8.35
C ARG A 116 14.54 -2.05 -8.71
N GLY A 117 14.19 -0.76 -8.62
CA GLY A 117 15.10 0.32 -8.93
C GLY A 117 16.09 0.63 -7.83
N MET A 118 15.98 -0.05 -6.71
CA MET A 118 16.84 0.18 -5.55
C MET A 118 17.91 -0.93 -5.43
#